data_cb313e9fb93be32be70b8102b4ca4aff
#
_entry.id   cb313e9fb93be32be70b8102b4ca4aff
#
_cell.length_a   1.000
_cell.length_b   1.000
_cell.length_c   1.000
_cell.angle_alpha   90.00
_cell.angle_beta   90.00
_cell.angle_gamma   90.00
#
_symmetry.space_group_name_H-M   'P 1'
#
loop_
_entity.id
_entity.type
_entity.pdbx_description
1 polymer ?
#
loop_
_entity_poly.entity_id
_entity_poly.type
_entity_poly.pdbx_seq_one_letter_code
_entity_poly.pdbx_strand_id
1 'polypeptide(L)'
;FEYTPKDHKGWHAFTAWRLASGSKAQIVNNKPLGKPNANALSIIADTLYNTGWDGMALKRGEKYLFSFYVNTTGKKRFDVAVVENGKVAAQTILYVKPADKKATERLHDGWQKYEAELVANADTKAAELRIVTTGKTEALIDLISLFPQDTFKGRKNGLRRDLAETIANLH
;
A
#
# COMPACT_ATOMS: atom_id res chain seq x y z
N PHE A 1 -4.60 9.33 1.92
CA PHE A 1 -3.90 10.64 1.78
C PHE A 1 -4.68 11.78 2.45
N GLU A 2 -5.36 11.48 3.57
CA GLU A 2 -6.29 12.41 4.22
C GLU A 2 -5.66 13.25 5.34
N TYR A 3 -4.43 12.98 5.74
CA TYR A 3 -3.78 13.70 6.85
C TYR A 3 -3.60 15.18 6.57
N THR A 4 -3.91 15.99 7.59
CA THR A 4 -3.80 17.43 7.58
C THR A 4 -3.10 17.93 8.86
N PRO A 5 -2.65 19.18 8.91
CA PRO A 5 -2.13 19.79 10.15
C PRO A 5 -3.14 19.83 11.31
N LYS A 6 -4.44 19.62 11.05
CA LYS A 6 -5.48 19.52 12.08
C LYS A 6 -5.41 18.21 12.86
N ASP A 7 -4.95 17.13 12.21
CA ASP A 7 -4.81 15.81 12.83
C ASP A 7 -3.59 15.79 13.77
N HIS A 8 -2.49 16.37 13.33
CA HIS A 8 -1.28 16.57 14.11
C HIS A 8 -0.41 17.67 13.49
N LYS A 9 0.25 18.48 14.33
CA LYS A 9 1.15 19.54 13.85
C LYS A 9 2.25 18.97 12.95
N GLY A 10 2.36 19.48 11.73
CA GLY A 10 3.34 19.05 10.73
C GLY A 10 2.89 17.88 9.85
N TRP A 11 1.71 17.30 10.06
CA TRP A 11 1.17 16.29 9.17
C TRP A 11 0.58 16.91 7.90
N HIS A 12 0.66 16.15 6.82
CA HIS A 12 0.13 16.49 5.49
C HIS A 12 -0.18 15.20 4.71
N ALA A 13 -0.78 15.33 3.54
CA ALA A 13 -1.24 14.19 2.73
C ALA A 13 -0.15 13.13 2.41
N PHE A 14 1.12 13.52 2.41
CA PHE A 14 2.26 12.61 2.23
C PHE A 14 2.95 12.20 3.53
N THR A 15 2.34 12.45 4.70
CA THR A 15 2.90 11.95 5.97
C THR A 15 3.06 10.43 5.91
N ALA A 16 4.26 9.93 6.24
CA ALA A 16 4.73 8.56 6.06
C ALA A 16 4.94 8.10 4.60
N TRP A 17 4.62 8.94 3.62
CA TRP A 17 4.85 8.65 2.20
C TRP A 17 5.96 9.52 1.63
N ARG A 18 6.77 8.94 0.75
CA ARG A 18 7.84 9.63 0.02
C ARG A 18 7.73 9.30 -1.46
N LEU A 19 7.83 10.30 -2.31
CA LEU A 19 7.91 10.16 -3.76
C LEU A 19 9.38 10.15 -4.21
N ALA A 20 9.67 9.53 -5.34
CA ALA A 20 10.98 9.60 -5.96
C ALA A 20 11.33 11.07 -6.33
N SER A 21 12.62 11.36 -6.44
CA SER A 21 13.08 12.68 -6.90
C SER A 21 12.58 12.96 -8.32
N GLY A 22 12.05 14.16 -8.55
CA GLY A 22 11.47 14.54 -9.84
C GLY A 22 10.08 13.97 -10.11
N SER A 23 9.44 13.36 -9.12
CA SER A 23 8.06 12.87 -9.22
C SER A 23 7.10 13.97 -9.67
N LYS A 24 6.14 13.58 -10.51
CA LYS A 24 5.00 14.40 -10.94
C LYS A 24 3.69 13.96 -10.29
N ALA A 25 3.75 13.00 -9.38
CA ALA A 25 2.58 12.53 -8.67
C ALA A 25 2.04 13.65 -7.74
N GLN A 26 0.73 13.75 -7.65
CA GLN A 26 0.06 14.80 -6.89
C GLN A 26 -1.23 14.30 -6.24
N ILE A 27 -1.60 14.94 -5.14
CA ILE A 27 -2.90 14.69 -4.51
C ILE A 27 -4.00 15.39 -5.30
N VAL A 28 -5.07 14.66 -5.59
CA VAL A 28 -6.25 15.12 -6.30
C VAL A 28 -7.52 14.76 -5.54
N ASN A 29 -8.59 15.50 -5.74
CA ASN A 29 -9.91 15.29 -5.10
C ASN A 29 -11.08 15.32 -6.09
N ASN A 30 -10.80 15.26 -7.37
CA ASN A 30 -11.81 15.33 -8.44
C ASN A 30 -12.57 14.02 -8.66
N LYS A 31 -12.06 12.90 -8.13
CA LYS A 31 -12.70 11.57 -8.13
C LYS A 31 -12.47 10.89 -6.79
N PRO A 32 -13.16 11.30 -5.72
CA PRO A 32 -12.97 10.72 -4.41
C PRO A 32 -13.41 9.24 -4.39
N LEU A 33 -12.71 8.42 -3.63
CA LEU A 33 -13.12 7.04 -3.37
C LEU A 33 -14.41 6.99 -2.52
N GLY A 34 -14.62 7.99 -1.68
CA GLY A 34 -15.81 8.16 -0.86
C GLY A 34 -15.70 9.40 0.02
N LYS A 35 -16.77 9.75 0.76
CA LYS A 35 -16.76 10.94 1.62
C LYS A 35 -15.60 10.99 2.63
N PRO A 36 -15.26 9.89 3.33
CA PRO A 36 -14.12 9.90 4.26
C PRO A 36 -12.76 9.86 3.54
N ASN A 37 -12.71 9.46 2.25
CA ASN A 37 -11.51 9.35 1.44
C ASN A 37 -11.64 10.29 0.23
N ALA A 38 -11.53 11.58 0.52
CA ALA A 38 -11.75 12.64 -0.46
C ALA A 38 -10.55 12.83 -1.39
N ASN A 39 -9.35 12.44 -0.93
CA ASN A 39 -8.11 12.62 -1.64
C ASN A 39 -7.61 11.29 -2.21
N ALA A 40 -7.00 11.35 -3.38
CA ALA A 40 -6.31 10.24 -4.01
C ALA A 40 -4.96 10.71 -4.55
N LEU A 41 -4.01 9.80 -4.72
CA LEU A 41 -2.75 10.08 -5.39
C LEU A 41 -2.90 9.83 -6.89
N SER A 42 -2.76 10.87 -7.70
CA SER A 42 -2.59 10.76 -9.16
C SER A 42 -1.14 10.42 -9.47
N ILE A 43 -0.93 9.34 -10.21
CA ILE A 43 0.39 8.82 -10.55
C ILE A 43 0.43 8.31 -12.00
N ILE A 44 1.51 8.63 -12.72
CA ILE A 44 1.71 8.16 -14.12
C ILE A 44 2.85 7.14 -14.17
N ALA A 45 4.10 7.59 -14.17
CA ALA A 45 5.28 6.73 -14.14
C ALA A 45 6.17 7.24 -13.01
N ASP A 46 6.17 6.53 -11.89
CA ASP A 46 6.77 7.05 -10.66
C ASP A 46 7.03 5.94 -9.65
N THR A 47 7.66 6.32 -8.54
CA THR A 47 7.92 5.45 -7.40
C THR A 47 7.45 6.10 -6.11
N LEU A 48 6.64 5.36 -5.36
CA LEU A 48 6.11 5.72 -4.06
C LEU A 48 6.73 4.82 -2.99
N TYR A 49 7.12 5.40 -1.87
CA TYR A 49 7.72 4.70 -0.73
C TYR A 49 6.93 4.96 0.55
N ASN A 50 6.87 3.96 1.42
CA ASN A 50 6.30 4.08 2.77
C ASN A 50 7.12 3.27 3.76
N THR A 51 7.61 3.90 4.80
CA THR A 51 8.39 3.25 5.87
C THR A 51 7.52 2.72 7.00
N GLY A 52 6.20 2.94 6.94
CA GLY A 52 5.36 2.74 8.11
C GLY A 52 5.69 3.75 9.20
N TRP A 53 5.45 3.36 10.44
CA TRP A 53 5.76 4.22 11.60
C TRP A 53 7.25 4.19 11.97
N ASP A 54 7.84 3.00 12.02
CA ASP A 54 9.23 2.77 12.45
C ASP A 54 9.90 1.65 11.62
N GLY A 55 9.61 1.64 10.32
CA GLY A 55 9.99 0.56 9.42
C GLY A 55 9.03 -0.63 9.46
N MET A 56 9.16 -1.51 8.47
CA MET A 56 8.33 -2.70 8.33
C MET A 56 9.13 -3.95 8.71
N ALA A 57 8.70 -4.62 9.78
CA ALA A 57 9.28 -5.89 10.22
C ALA A 57 8.54 -7.06 9.55
N LEU A 58 9.19 -7.72 8.60
CA LEU A 58 8.73 -8.96 8.01
C LEU A 58 9.45 -10.15 8.62
N LYS A 59 8.79 -11.31 8.62
CA LYS A 59 9.37 -12.57 9.04
C LYS A 59 9.44 -13.53 7.86
N ARG A 60 10.60 -14.11 7.64
CA ARG A 60 10.86 -15.05 6.54
C ARG A 60 9.84 -16.20 6.53
N GLY A 61 9.30 -16.49 5.35
CA GLY A 61 8.27 -17.51 5.14
C GLY A 61 6.84 -17.05 5.43
N GLU A 62 6.66 -15.94 6.13
CA GLU A 62 5.34 -15.37 6.39
C GLU A 62 4.73 -14.73 5.15
N LYS A 63 3.40 -14.74 5.10
CA LYS A 63 2.60 -14.17 4.04
C LYS A 63 2.00 -12.85 4.45
N TYR A 64 2.05 -11.91 3.54
CA TYR A 64 1.50 -10.56 3.72
C TYR A 64 0.52 -10.26 2.59
N LEU A 65 -0.61 -9.67 2.93
CA LEU A 65 -1.61 -9.24 1.96
C LEU A 65 -1.43 -7.74 1.67
N PHE A 66 -1.05 -7.44 0.45
CA PHE A 66 -1.08 -6.09 -0.09
C PHE A 66 -2.45 -5.81 -0.68
N SER A 67 -3.00 -4.64 -0.43
CA SER A 67 -4.19 -4.17 -1.14
C SER A 67 -4.14 -2.68 -1.41
N PHE A 68 -4.83 -2.25 -2.46
CA PHE A 68 -5.02 -0.84 -2.78
C PHE A 68 -6.26 -0.66 -3.66
N TYR A 69 -6.79 0.56 -3.70
CA TYR A 69 -7.80 0.94 -4.64
C TYR A 69 -7.17 1.71 -5.81
N VAL A 70 -7.65 1.42 -7.02
CA VAL A 70 -7.15 2.02 -8.26
C VAL A 70 -8.30 2.45 -9.13
N ASN A 71 -8.18 3.65 -9.70
CA ASN A 71 -9.01 4.14 -10.78
C ASN A 71 -8.10 4.48 -11.97
N THR A 72 -8.30 3.85 -13.10
CA THR A 72 -7.48 4.06 -14.30
C THR A 72 -8.31 3.94 -15.57
N THR A 73 -7.93 4.67 -16.60
CA THR A 73 -8.57 4.63 -17.92
C THR A 73 -7.93 3.63 -18.88
N GLY A 74 -6.81 3.02 -18.50
CA GLY A 74 -6.10 2.06 -19.35
C GLY A 74 -5.34 1.02 -18.55
N LYS A 75 -4.64 0.12 -19.25
CA LYS A 75 -3.79 -0.90 -18.62
C LYS A 75 -2.63 -0.25 -17.88
N LYS A 76 -2.33 -0.75 -16.69
CA LYS A 76 -1.21 -0.28 -15.87
C LYS A 76 -0.58 -1.42 -15.08
N ARG A 77 0.73 -1.33 -14.86
CA ARG A 77 1.53 -2.25 -14.06
C ARG A 77 1.99 -1.56 -12.79
N PHE A 78 1.91 -2.27 -11.69
CA PHE A 78 2.46 -1.88 -10.39
C PHE A 78 3.39 -2.99 -9.90
N ASP A 79 4.65 -2.65 -9.69
CA ASP A 79 5.63 -3.51 -9.04
C ASP A 79 5.66 -3.12 -7.56
N VAL A 80 5.25 -4.03 -6.70
CA VAL A 80 5.16 -3.83 -5.25
C VAL A 80 6.23 -4.65 -4.58
N ALA A 81 7.08 -4.03 -3.79
CA ALA A 81 8.15 -4.68 -3.07
C ALA A 81 8.31 -4.13 -1.66
N VAL A 82 8.75 -4.99 -0.74
CA VAL A 82 9.27 -4.57 0.58
C VAL A 82 10.78 -4.70 0.52
N VAL A 83 11.49 -3.60 0.81
CA VAL A 83 12.93 -3.47 0.58
C VAL A 83 13.62 -2.99 1.85
N GLU A 84 14.72 -3.64 2.23
CA GLU A 84 15.60 -3.21 3.30
C GLU A 84 17.05 -3.18 2.81
N ASN A 85 17.74 -2.05 3.00
CA ASN A 85 19.13 -1.86 2.58
C ASN A 85 19.39 -2.25 1.10
N GLY A 86 18.45 -1.88 0.21
CA GLY A 86 18.51 -2.18 -1.22
C GLY A 86 18.18 -3.64 -1.60
N LYS A 87 17.89 -4.52 -0.63
CA LYS A 87 17.52 -5.92 -0.87
C LYS A 87 16.01 -6.10 -0.81
N VAL A 88 15.46 -6.82 -1.78
CA VAL A 88 14.03 -7.15 -1.82
C VAL A 88 13.75 -8.32 -0.88
N ALA A 89 12.94 -8.08 0.15
CA ALA A 89 12.50 -9.08 1.12
C ALA A 89 11.17 -9.74 0.76
N ALA A 90 10.31 -9.04 0.01
CA ALA A 90 9.06 -9.59 -0.52
C ALA A 90 8.66 -8.77 -1.75
N GLN A 91 8.00 -9.39 -2.74
CA GLN A 91 7.54 -8.67 -3.92
C GLN A 91 6.36 -9.35 -4.61
N THR A 92 5.61 -8.57 -5.35
CA THR A 92 4.56 -9.01 -6.28
C THR A 92 4.38 -8.01 -7.41
N ILE A 93 3.70 -8.42 -8.49
CA ILE A 93 3.36 -7.57 -9.63
C ILE A 93 1.86 -7.61 -9.84
N LEU A 94 1.25 -6.44 -9.95
CA LEU A 94 -0.15 -6.27 -10.25
C LEU A 94 -0.34 -5.61 -11.62
N TYR A 95 -1.17 -6.21 -12.44
CA TYR A 95 -1.65 -5.62 -13.69
C TYR A 95 -3.10 -5.22 -13.51
N VAL A 96 -3.39 -3.95 -13.68
CA VAL A 96 -4.72 -3.37 -13.52
C VAL A 96 -5.24 -2.82 -14.84
N LYS A 97 -6.55 -2.80 -15.02
CA LYS A 97 -7.22 -2.20 -16.18
C LYS A 97 -8.64 -1.79 -15.82
N PRO A 98 -9.29 -0.93 -16.62
CA PRO A 98 -10.71 -0.62 -16.43
C PRO A 98 -11.58 -1.88 -16.47
N ALA A 99 -12.62 -1.93 -15.65
CA ALA A 99 -13.58 -3.03 -15.53
C ALA A 99 -12.91 -4.43 -15.43
N ASP A 100 -11.84 -4.53 -14.65
CA ASP A 100 -11.05 -5.76 -14.54
C ASP A 100 -11.81 -6.84 -13.76
N LYS A 101 -11.89 -8.04 -14.33
CA LYS A 101 -12.48 -9.22 -13.66
C LYS A 101 -11.64 -9.72 -12.48
N LYS A 102 -10.35 -9.37 -12.44
CA LYS A 102 -9.41 -9.73 -11.36
C LYS A 102 -9.51 -8.81 -10.14
N ALA A 103 -10.20 -7.69 -10.26
CA ALA A 103 -10.46 -6.82 -9.12
C ALA A 103 -11.31 -7.57 -8.08
N THR A 104 -10.91 -7.51 -6.80
CA THR A 104 -11.62 -8.16 -5.70
C THR A 104 -12.89 -7.42 -5.33
N GLU A 105 -12.93 -6.12 -5.63
CA GLU A 105 -14.10 -5.27 -5.42
C GLU A 105 -14.18 -4.22 -6.53
N ARG A 106 -15.40 -3.86 -6.93
CA ARG A 106 -15.66 -2.77 -7.87
C ARG A 106 -16.62 -1.79 -7.20
N LEU A 107 -16.22 -0.54 -7.19
CA LEU A 107 -17.00 0.55 -6.65
C LEU A 107 -17.51 1.47 -7.77
N HIS A 108 -18.14 2.58 -7.35
CA HIS A 108 -18.60 3.62 -8.27
C HIS A 108 -17.44 4.31 -9.01
N ASP A 109 -17.74 5.00 -10.08
CA ASP A 109 -16.85 5.88 -10.86
C ASP A 109 -15.54 5.23 -11.34
N GLY A 110 -15.53 3.89 -11.49
CA GLY A 110 -14.38 3.15 -12.02
C GLY A 110 -13.33 2.75 -10.98
N TRP A 111 -13.57 2.99 -9.69
CA TRP A 111 -12.71 2.49 -8.63
C TRP A 111 -12.78 0.98 -8.49
N GLN A 112 -11.65 0.35 -8.35
CA GLN A 112 -11.50 -1.09 -8.21
C GLN A 112 -10.46 -1.41 -7.14
N LYS A 113 -10.73 -2.41 -6.29
CA LYS A 113 -9.78 -2.92 -5.32
C LYS A 113 -8.99 -4.07 -5.91
N TYR A 114 -7.70 -4.08 -5.67
CA TYR A 114 -6.81 -5.18 -5.98
C TYR A 114 -6.12 -5.66 -4.72
N GLU A 115 -5.94 -6.97 -4.64
CA GLU A 115 -5.23 -7.64 -3.56
C GLU A 115 -4.19 -8.58 -4.15
N ALA A 116 -3.03 -8.68 -3.49
CA ALA A 116 -1.98 -9.62 -3.86
C ALA A 116 -1.23 -10.10 -2.63
N GLU A 117 -0.85 -11.38 -2.64
CA GLU A 117 -0.02 -11.98 -1.61
C GLU A 117 1.45 -11.70 -1.90
N LEU A 118 2.20 -11.36 -0.84
CA LEU A 118 3.66 -11.34 -0.83
C LEU A 118 4.15 -12.36 0.19
N VAL A 119 5.13 -13.17 -0.20
CA VAL A 119 5.81 -14.08 0.72
C VAL A 119 7.19 -13.50 1.04
N ALA A 120 7.48 -13.33 2.33
CA ALA A 120 8.78 -12.81 2.75
C ALA A 120 9.88 -13.87 2.54
N ASN A 121 10.94 -13.50 1.84
CA ASN A 121 12.11 -14.35 1.63
C ASN A 121 13.24 -14.09 2.63
N ALA A 122 13.09 -13.08 3.48
CA ALA A 122 14.04 -12.68 4.52
C ALA A 122 13.31 -12.05 5.71
N ASP A 123 13.95 -12.07 6.88
CA ASP A 123 13.54 -11.25 8.02
C ASP A 123 13.96 -9.80 7.77
N THR A 124 13.11 -8.86 8.17
CA THR A 124 13.43 -7.43 8.14
C THR A 124 13.06 -6.78 9.48
N LYS A 125 13.68 -5.63 9.76
CA LYS A 125 13.38 -4.83 10.96
C LYS A 125 12.88 -3.43 10.60
N ALA A 126 13.45 -2.83 9.56
CA ALA A 126 13.21 -1.45 9.17
C ALA A 126 13.05 -1.32 7.64
N ALA A 127 12.36 -2.28 7.03
CA ALA A 127 12.09 -2.23 5.59
C ALA A 127 11.08 -1.14 5.23
N GLU A 128 11.09 -0.75 3.95
CA GLU A 128 10.09 0.14 3.36
C GLU A 128 9.29 -0.56 2.26
N LEU A 129 8.02 -0.25 2.16
CA LEU A 129 7.19 -0.58 1.00
C LEU A 129 7.57 0.34 -0.15
N ARG A 130 7.84 -0.26 -1.32
CA ARG A 130 8.12 0.44 -2.56
C ARG A 130 7.10 0.03 -3.61
N ILE A 131 6.43 0.99 -4.21
CA ILE A 131 5.48 0.79 -5.30
C ILE A 131 6.01 1.54 -6.51
N VAL A 132 6.33 0.81 -7.57
CA VAL A 132 6.79 1.37 -8.85
C VAL A 132 5.70 1.17 -9.89
N THR A 133 5.37 2.23 -10.61
CA THR A 133 4.48 2.13 -11.76
C THR A 133 5.12 2.76 -12.99
N THR A 134 4.82 2.19 -14.15
CA THR A 134 5.39 2.59 -15.44
C THR A 134 4.30 2.83 -16.47
N GLY A 135 4.68 3.35 -17.63
CA GLY A 135 3.75 3.65 -18.72
C GLY A 135 3.15 5.05 -18.64
N LYS A 136 2.41 5.44 -19.67
CA LYS A 136 1.91 6.80 -19.87
C LYS A 136 0.50 7.02 -19.30
N THR A 137 -0.21 5.95 -18.96
CA THR A 137 -1.57 6.02 -18.43
C THR A 137 -1.55 6.54 -17.00
N GLU A 138 -2.40 7.49 -16.69
CA GLU A 138 -2.64 7.94 -15.32
C GLU A 138 -3.41 6.88 -14.52
N ALA A 139 -3.10 6.76 -13.25
CA ALA A 139 -3.94 6.06 -12.27
C ALA A 139 -4.11 6.95 -11.04
N LEU A 140 -5.31 6.90 -10.47
CA LEU A 140 -5.57 7.36 -9.11
C LEU A 140 -5.46 6.16 -8.19
N ILE A 141 -4.72 6.30 -7.09
CA ILE A 141 -4.58 5.25 -6.09
C ILE A 141 -4.90 5.77 -4.69
N ASP A 142 -5.48 4.90 -3.87
CA ASP A 142 -5.84 5.21 -2.49
C ASP A 142 -5.93 3.95 -1.62
N LEU A 143 -6.06 4.13 -0.29
CA LEU A 143 -6.22 3.09 0.72
C LEU A 143 -5.22 1.93 0.56
N ILE A 144 -3.95 2.28 0.39
CA ILE A 144 -2.86 1.31 0.26
C ILE A 144 -2.63 0.65 1.62
N SER A 145 -2.57 -0.68 1.66
CA SER A 145 -2.30 -1.43 2.88
C SER A 145 -1.40 -2.65 2.65
N LEU A 146 -0.66 -3.02 3.68
CA LEU A 146 0.13 -4.24 3.75
C LEU A 146 -0.02 -4.83 5.15
N PHE A 147 -0.64 -6.02 5.27
CA PHE A 147 -0.91 -6.68 6.54
C PHE A 147 -0.45 -8.12 6.54
N PRO A 148 0.05 -8.66 7.67
CA PRO A 148 0.33 -10.08 7.80
C PRO A 148 -0.97 -10.88 7.63
N GLN A 149 -0.88 -12.07 7.01
CA GLN A 149 -2.03 -12.98 6.89
C GLN A 149 -2.18 -13.84 8.15
N ASP A 150 -1.09 -14.27 8.76
CA ASP A 150 -1.14 -14.97 10.05
C ASP A 150 -1.29 -13.97 11.20
N THR A 151 -2.54 -13.73 11.56
CA THR A 151 -2.93 -12.82 12.62
C THR A 151 -3.49 -13.56 13.82
N PHE A 152 -3.40 -12.95 14.99
CA PHE A 152 -3.97 -13.49 16.22
C PHE A 152 -5.49 -13.69 16.06
N LYS A 153 -5.96 -14.93 16.31
CA LYS A 153 -7.35 -15.36 16.10
C LYS A 153 -7.85 -15.23 14.66
N GLY A 154 -6.94 -15.21 13.67
CA GLY A 154 -7.30 -15.13 12.25
C GLY A 154 -8.04 -13.85 11.83
N ARG A 155 -7.91 -12.76 12.59
CA ARG A 155 -8.61 -11.51 12.29
C ARG A 155 -8.01 -10.83 11.08
N LYS A 156 -8.86 -10.47 10.11
CA LYS A 156 -8.43 -9.63 8.97
C LYS A 156 -7.84 -8.32 9.49
N ASN A 157 -6.64 -7.95 9.00
CA ASN A 157 -5.88 -6.78 9.45
C ASN A 157 -5.59 -6.77 10.97
N GLY A 158 -5.55 -7.95 11.59
CA GLY A 158 -5.24 -8.11 13.00
C GLY A 158 -3.75 -8.00 13.31
N LEU A 159 -3.42 -8.01 14.59
CA LEU A 159 -2.04 -8.05 15.05
C LEU A 159 -1.38 -9.38 14.63
N ARG A 160 -0.13 -9.34 14.22
CA ARG A 160 0.68 -10.52 13.92
C ARG A 160 0.68 -11.46 15.12
N ARG A 161 0.51 -12.78 14.89
CA ARG A 161 0.29 -13.78 15.93
C ARG A 161 1.37 -13.77 17.01
N ASP A 162 2.64 -13.79 16.61
CA ASP A 162 3.78 -13.81 17.54
C ASP A 162 3.84 -12.58 18.47
N LEU A 163 3.46 -11.40 17.96
CA LEU A 163 3.37 -10.17 18.77
C LEU A 163 2.22 -10.26 19.77
N ALA A 164 1.06 -10.75 19.35
CA ALA A 164 -0.09 -10.90 20.23
C ALA A 164 0.16 -11.93 21.35
N GLU A 165 0.82 -13.05 21.02
CA GLU A 165 1.20 -14.09 22.01
C GLU A 165 2.24 -13.55 22.99
N THR A 166 3.22 -12.77 22.53
CA THR A 166 4.20 -12.10 23.40
C THR A 166 3.51 -11.19 24.39
N ILE A 167 2.56 -10.35 23.93
CA ILE A 167 1.80 -9.44 24.82
C ILE A 167 0.94 -10.24 25.80
N ALA A 168 0.28 -11.31 25.36
CA ALA A 168 -0.56 -12.14 26.22
C ALA A 168 0.24 -12.87 27.32
N ASN A 169 1.51 -13.19 27.05
CA ASN A 169 2.40 -13.87 28.02
C ASN A 169 3.08 -12.90 29.02
N LEU A 170 2.86 -11.59 28.90
CA LEU A 170 3.35 -10.59 29.85
C LEU A 170 2.41 -10.38 31.04
N HIS A 171 1.29 -11.09 31.09
CA HIS A 171 0.28 -11.11 32.17
C HIS A 171 0.22 -12.50 32.85
#